data_8400a2961d3955eae885e5b104bc4a81
#
_entry.id   8400a2961d3955eae885e5b104bc4a81
#
_cell.length_a   1.000
_cell.length_b   1.000
_cell.length_c   1.000
_cell.angle_alpha   90.00
_cell.angle_beta   90.00
_cell.angle_gamma   90.00
#
_symmetry.space_group_name_H-M   'P 1'
#
loop_
_entity.id
_entity.type
_entity.pdbx_description
1 polymer ?
#
loop_
_entity_poly.entity_id
_entity_poly.type
_entity_poly.pdbx_seq_one_letter_code
_entity_poly.pdbx_strand_id
1 'polypeptide(L)'
;MSRDLPAGCAAKLASGEADVGLIPSIEYQRIPDLKAVRGLGIAAASEVRSVLLVSDVSREKIRSVSLDPASRTSAVLTRILLRHRYGLAPSYSEGSASGDPSSPNILAKAGLASGAPPRPDARLVIGDPALKTRQNGRVVLDLAAEWRAFSGHPFVFAFWAVRPGAASAEAAALLRRSYEAGLAHFAELVSSEAAATGLSAAVVEDYLRHALHYELEQGDVEGLELFYRMAFRDGLVPRERPIEWLA
;
A
#
# COMPACT_ATOMS: atom_id res chain seq x y z
N MET A 1 18.13 -4.38 12.61
CA MET A 1 17.17 -3.86 11.59
C MET A 1 16.93 -4.97 10.59
N SER A 2 15.67 -5.33 10.32
CA SER A 2 15.30 -6.32 9.29
C SER A 2 14.55 -5.61 8.15
N ARG A 3 14.62 -6.18 6.95
CA ARG A 3 13.80 -5.78 5.81
C ARG A 3 12.78 -6.87 5.57
N ASP A 4 11.51 -6.49 5.54
CA ASP A 4 10.39 -7.40 5.35
C ASP A 4 9.37 -6.79 4.38
N LEU A 5 8.48 -7.62 3.84
CA LEU A 5 7.31 -7.10 3.15
C LEU A 5 6.42 -6.31 4.13
N PRO A 6 5.65 -5.32 3.67
CA PRO A 6 4.85 -4.46 4.54
C PRO A 6 3.96 -5.21 5.53
N ALA A 7 3.32 -6.30 5.10
CA ALA A 7 2.52 -7.16 5.97
C ALA A 7 3.37 -7.89 7.03
N GLY A 8 4.63 -8.25 6.70
CA GLY A 8 5.58 -8.86 7.62
C GLY A 8 6.04 -7.88 8.70
N CYS A 9 6.32 -6.61 8.33
CA CYS A 9 6.64 -5.56 9.30
C CYS A 9 5.50 -5.37 10.31
N ALA A 10 4.26 -5.35 9.85
CA ALA A 10 3.10 -5.23 10.73
C ALA A 10 2.94 -6.45 11.66
N ALA A 11 3.18 -7.67 11.14
CA ALA A 11 3.12 -8.89 11.96
C ALA A 11 4.18 -8.90 13.07
N LYS A 12 5.43 -8.51 12.77
CA LYS A 12 6.51 -8.40 13.76
C LYS A 12 6.22 -7.34 14.82
N LEU A 13 5.62 -6.22 14.42
CA LEU A 13 5.21 -5.17 15.36
C LEU A 13 4.07 -5.66 16.26
N ALA A 14 3.10 -6.39 15.73
CA ALA A 14 1.98 -6.97 16.47
C ALA A 14 2.43 -8.05 17.46
N SER A 15 3.39 -8.91 17.08
CA SER A 15 3.92 -9.99 17.95
C SER A 15 4.90 -9.48 19.01
N GLY A 16 5.43 -8.26 18.87
CA GLY A 16 6.48 -7.72 19.75
C GLY A 16 7.89 -8.15 19.37
N GLU A 17 8.07 -8.77 18.23
CA GLU A 17 9.39 -9.06 17.66
C GLU A 17 10.12 -7.80 17.19
N ALA A 18 9.36 -6.76 16.83
CA ALA A 18 9.88 -5.43 16.50
C ALA A 18 9.20 -4.35 17.33
N ASP A 19 9.94 -3.34 17.75
CA ASP A 19 9.44 -2.19 18.51
C ASP A 19 9.01 -1.04 17.62
N VAL A 20 9.63 -0.92 16.44
CA VAL A 20 9.41 0.15 15.48
C VAL A 20 9.27 -0.47 14.09
N GLY A 21 8.29 -0.04 13.31
CA GLY A 21 8.09 -0.55 11.96
C GLY A 21 7.41 0.44 11.02
N LEU A 22 7.81 0.41 9.75
CA LEU A 22 7.06 1.02 8.66
C LEU A 22 5.93 0.05 8.29
N ILE A 23 4.70 0.37 8.64
CA ILE A 23 3.56 -0.54 8.47
C ILE A 23 2.55 0.00 7.46
N PRO A 24 1.78 -0.88 6.78
CA PRO A 24 0.63 -0.45 6.01
C PRO A 24 -0.31 0.38 6.89
N SER A 25 -0.77 1.53 6.42
CA SER A 25 -1.54 2.47 7.24
C SER A 25 -2.78 1.85 7.87
N ILE A 26 -3.45 0.92 7.18
CA ILE A 26 -4.64 0.23 7.69
C ILE A 26 -4.35 -0.64 8.93
N GLU A 27 -3.13 -1.14 9.10
CA GLU A 27 -2.74 -2.00 10.22
C GLU A 27 -2.75 -1.25 11.55
N TYR A 28 -2.64 0.09 11.51
CA TYR A 28 -2.81 0.93 12.68
C TYR A 28 -4.19 0.76 13.34
N GLN A 29 -5.23 0.54 12.56
CA GLN A 29 -6.58 0.27 13.07
C GLN A 29 -6.77 -1.15 13.61
N ARG A 30 -5.86 -2.07 13.29
CA ARG A 30 -5.92 -3.49 13.66
C ARG A 30 -5.03 -3.81 14.87
N ILE A 31 -3.82 -3.24 14.90
CA ILE A 31 -2.86 -3.47 15.98
C ILE A 31 -3.12 -2.45 17.10
N PRO A 32 -3.41 -2.91 18.35
CA PRO A 32 -3.70 -2.00 19.45
C PRO A 32 -2.45 -1.21 19.92
N ASP A 33 -2.69 -0.12 20.60
CA ASP A 33 -1.73 0.64 21.41
C ASP A 33 -0.50 1.20 20.67
N LEU A 34 -0.47 1.15 19.33
CA LEU A 34 0.59 1.76 18.55
C LEU A 34 0.50 3.30 18.59
N LYS A 35 1.65 3.94 18.56
CA LYS A 35 1.79 5.37 18.25
C LYS A 35 2.39 5.58 16.88
N ALA A 36 1.87 6.56 16.15
CA ALA A 36 2.38 6.94 14.83
C ALA A 36 3.50 7.98 14.99
N VAL A 37 4.59 7.84 14.26
CA VAL A 37 5.65 8.85 14.23
C VAL A 37 5.17 10.02 13.36
N ARG A 38 5.17 11.23 13.95
CA ARG A 38 4.66 12.41 13.27
C ARG A 38 5.50 12.76 12.05
N GLY A 39 4.82 13.05 10.94
CA GLY A 39 5.42 13.61 9.73
C GLY A 39 6.31 12.64 8.95
N LEU A 40 6.30 11.33 9.21
CA LEU A 40 7.09 10.37 8.42
C LEU A 40 6.24 9.20 7.94
N GLY A 41 6.17 9.04 6.61
CA GLY A 41 5.40 7.97 5.99
C GLY A 41 5.70 7.82 4.50
N ILE A 42 4.84 7.12 3.81
CA ILE A 42 4.82 6.97 2.36
C ILE A 42 3.43 7.34 1.88
N ALA A 43 3.33 8.43 1.13
CA ALA A 43 2.09 8.94 0.61
C ALA A 43 2.23 9.39 -0.84
N ALA A 44 1.10 9.61 -1.51
CA ALA A 44 1.04 10.15 -2.86
C ALA A 44 -0.04 11.24 -2.94
N ALA A 45 0.33 12.38 -3.51
CA ALA A 45 -0.58 13.50 -3.70
C ALA A 45 -1.58 13.28 -4.85
N SER A 46 -1.20 12.45 -5.83
CA SER A 46 -1.99 12.07 -7.01
C SER A 46 -1.60 10.67 -7.47
N GLU A 47 -1.14 10.49 -8.70
CA GLU A 47 -0.71 9.20 -9.23
C GLU A 47 0.49 8.64 -8.47
N VAL A 48 0.37 7.38 -7.99
CA VAL A 48 1.47 6.66 -7.35
C VAL A 48 2.20 5.74 -8.31
N ARG A 49 1.56 5.31 -9.36
CA ARG A 49 2.06 4.40 -10.42
C ARG A 49 2.46 2.99 -9.96
N SER A 50 2.67 2.79 -8.68
CA SER A 50 3.04 1.50 -8.07
C SER A 50 1.91 0.79 -7.35
N VAL A 51 0.68 1.31 -7.41
CA VAL A 51 -0.51 0.68 -6.82
C VAL A 51 -1.67 0.81 -7.81
N LEU A 52 -1.87 -0.23 -8.59
CA LEU A 52 -2.76 -0.23 -9.74
C LEU A 52 -3.83 -1.32 -9.63
N LEU A 53 -5.07 -0.98 -9.98
CA LEU A 53 -6.08 -1.98 -10.32
C LEU A 53 -6.08 -2.17 -11.84
N VAL A 54 -5.67 -3.33 -12.30
CA VAL A 54 -5.58 -3.69 -13.72
C VAL A 54 -6.74 -4.60 -14.06
N SER A 55 -7.60 -4.19 -15.02
CA SER A 55 -8.78 -4.92 -15.45
C SER A 55 -8.70 -5.34 -16.91
N ASP A 56 -9.07 -6.59 -17.18
CA ASP A 56 -9.17 -7.14 -18.53
C ASP A 56 -10.57 -6.87 -19.15
N VAL A 57 -11.48 -6.24 -18.38
CA VAL A 57 -12.80 -5.80 -18.82
C VAL A 57 -13.00 -4.30 -18.59
N SER A 58 -14.03 -3.70 -19.18
CA SER A 58 -14.38 -2.31 -18.86
C SER A 58 -14.74 -2.17 -17.37
N ARG A 59 -14.43 -1.03 -16.78
CA ARG A 59 -14.58 -0.77 -15.34
C ARG A 59 -15.96 -1.16 -14.80
N GLU A 60 -17.02 -0.84 -15.52
CA GLU A 60 -18.42 -1.09 -15.16
C GLU A 60 -18.77 -2.59 -15.15
N LYS A 61 -17.93 -3.41 -15.78
CA LYS A 61 -18.12 -4.87 -15.89
C LYS A 61 -17.29 -5.67 -14.88
N ILE A 62 -16.54 -5.03 -14.00
CA ILE A 62 -15.76 -5.72 -12.98
C ILE A 62 -16.72 -6.41 -12.00
N ARG A 63 -16.66 -7.74 -11.93
CA ARG A 63 -17.45 -8.61 -11.04
C ARG A 63 -16.57 -9.43 -10.09
N SER A 64 -15.29 -9.54 -10.39
CA SER A 64 -14.32 -10.30 -9.59
C SER A 64 -12.98 -9.59 -9.54
N VAL A 65 -12.36 -9.54 -8.36
CA VAL A 65 -11.08 -8.86 -8.13
C VAL A 65 -10.15 -9.76 -7.32
N SER A 66 -8.94 -9.95 -7.82
CA SER A 66 -7.85 -10.58 -7.08
C SER A 66 -7.06 -9.51 -6.32
N LEU A 67 -6.97 -9.63 -5.01
CA LEU A 67 -6.25 -8.72 -4.13
C LEU A 67 -4.87 -9.29 -3.76
N ASP A 68 -3.86 -8.44 -3.64
CA ASP A 68 -2.54 -8.84 -3.17
C ASP A 68 -2.51 -8.90 -1.63
N PRO A 69 -2.24 -10.06 -1.02
CA PRO A 69 -2.24 -10.21 0.44
C PRO A 69 -1.12 -9.42 1.15
N ALA A 70 -0.05 -9.06 0.43
CA ALA A 70 1.04 -8.24 0.96
C ALA A 70 0.65 -6.76 1.09
N SER A 71 -0.37 -6.30 0.34
CA SER A 71 -0.79 -4.90 0.29
C SER A 71 -2.13 -4.67 0.98
N ARG A 72 -2.15 -4.78 2.30
CA ARG A 72 -3.37 -4.70 3.10
C ARG A 72 -4.08 -3.35 3.00
N THR A 73 -3.35 -2.26 2.98
CA THR A 73 -3.91 -0.91 2.78
C THR A 73 -4.56 -0.78 1.40
N SER A 74 -3.85 -1.17 0.34
CA SER A 74 -4.36 -1.04 -1.03
C SER A 74 -5.55 -1.98 -1.30
N ALA A 75 -5.60 -3.14 -0.63
CA ALA A 75 -6.75 -4.04 -0.71
C ALA A 75 -8.02 -3.39 -0.12
N VAL A 76 -7.91 -2.68 1.01
CA VAL A 76 -9.03 -1.92 1.61
C VAL A 76 -9.38 -0.73 0.72
N LEU A 77 -8.40 0.02 0.21
CA LEU A 77 -8.62 1.13 -0.70
C LEU A 77 -9.36 0.70 -1.97
N THR A 78 -8.97 -0.44 -2.56
CA THR A 78 -9.65 -1.01 -3.72
C THR A 78 -11.13 -1.24 -3.45
N ARG A 79 -11.47 -1.84 -2.30
CA ARG A 79 -12.87 -2.11 -1.91
C ARG A 79 -13.66 -0.82 -1.74
N ILE A 80 -13.10 0.17 -1.07
CA ILE A 80 -13.73 1.48 -0.86
C ILE A 80 -13.99 2.18 -2.19
N LEU A 81 -12.99 2.26 -3.07
CA LEU A 81 -13.13 2.93 -4.37
C LEU A 81 -14.14 2.23 -5.28
N LEU A 82 -14.09 0.91 -5.38
CA LEU A 82 -15.04 0.16 -6.20
C LEU A 82 -16.47 0.36 -5.71
N ARG A 83 -16.69 0.37 -4.39
CA ARG A 83 -18.01 0.55 -3.79
C ARG A 83 -18.49 2.00 -3.90
N HIS A 84 -17.73 2.96 -3.40
CA HIS A 84 -18.23 4.33 -3.18
C HIS A 84 -18.04 5.26 -4.37
N ARG A 85 -16.96 5.08 -5.14
CA ARG A 85 -16.72 5.88 -6.33
C ARG A 85 -17.41 5.31 -7.57
N TYR A 86 -17.47 3.98 -7.68
CA TYR A 86 -17.96 3.30 -8.88
C TYR A 86 -19.27 2.53 -8.71
N GLY A 87 -19.79 2.43 -7.49
CA GLY A 87 -21.06 1.72 -7.22
C GLY A 87 -20.98 0.22 -7.51
N LEU A 88 -19.78 -0.39 -7.46
CA LEU A 88 -19.55 -1.79 -7.77
C LEU A 88 -19.43 -2.63 -6.49
N ALA A 89 -19.88 -3.87 -6.55
CA ALA A 89 -19.80 -4.86 -5.48
C ALA A 89 -19.25 -6.20 -6.02
N PRO A 90 -17.99 -6.25 -6.48
CA PRO A 90 -17.41 -7.47 -7.00
C PRO A 90 -17.14 -8.48 -5.88
N SER A 91 -16.97 -9.75 -6.26
CA SER A 91 -16.36 -10.76 -5.39
C SER A 91 -14.85 -10.52 -5.28
N TYR A 92 -14.28 -10.87 -4.14
CA TYR A 92 -12.84 -10.69 -3.88
C TYR A 92 -12.19 -12.03 -3.56
N SER A 93 -11.02 -12.26 -4.12
CA SER A 93 -10.15 -13.41 -3.82
C SER A 93 -8.75 -12.93 -3.47
N GLU A 94 -8.02 -13.73 -2.71
CA GLU A 94 -6.59 -13.48 -2.50
C GLU A 94 -5.80 -13.96 -3.72
N GLY A 95 -4.95 -13.09 -4.24
CA GLY A 95 -4.03 -13.38 -5.33
C GLY A 95 -2.69 -13.92 -4.84
N SER A 96 -1.77 -14.15 -5.78
CA SER A 96 -0.37 -14.44 -5.43
C SER A 96 0.33 -13.17 -4.96
N ALA A 97 1.10 -13.27 -3.89
CA ALA A 97 1.90 -12.16 -3.33
C ALA A 97 3.01 -11.64 -4.29
N SER A 98 3.21 -12.28 -5.44
CA SER A 98 4.24 -11.89 -6.42
C SER A 98 3.77 -10.89 -7.48
N GLY A 99 2.46 -10.58 -7.54
CA GLY A 99 1.92 -9.69 -8.58
C GLY A 99 2.18 -10.18 -10.02
N ASP A 100 2.80 -11.35 -10.19
CA ASP A 100 3.14 -11.91 -11.49
C ASP A 100 1.87 -12.41 -12.18
N PRO A 101 1.46 -11.77 -13.31
CA PRO A 101 0.28 -12.18 -14.05
C PRO A 101 0.40 -13.57 -14.67
N SER A 102 1.61 -14.14 -14.73
CA SER A 102 1.89 -15.48 -15.24
C SER A 102 2.03 -16.53 -14.13
N SER A 103 2.01 -16.14 -12.84
CA SER A 103 2.17 -17.08 -11.72
C SER A 103 0.96 -18.01 -11.64
N PRO A 104 1.12 -19.33 -11.84
CA PRO A 104 0.01 -20.27 -11.73
C PRO A 104 -0.48 -20.30 -10.28
N ASN A 105 -1.81 -20.26 -10.13
CA ASN A 105 -2.47 -20.42 -8.83
C ASN A 105 -1.90 -21.65 -8.10
N ILE A 106 -1.51 -21.49 -6.84
CA ILE A 106 -0.90 -22.57 -6.02
C ILE A 106 -1.79 -23.82 -5.96
N LEU A 107 -3.12 -23.65 -6.05
CA LEU A 107 -4.09 -24.76 -6.10
C LEU A 107 -4.01 -25.57 -7.42
N ALA A 108 -3.58 -24.96 -8.53
CA ALA A 108 -3.35 -25.68 -9.78
C ALA A 108 -2.10 -26.58 -9.71
N LYS A 109 -1.11 -26.24 -8.88
CA LYS A 109 0.07 -27.07 -8.63
C LYS A 109 -0.20 -28.32 -7.78
N ALA A 110 -1.29 -28.34 -7.03
CA ALA A 110 -1.65 -29.46 -6.15
C ALA A 110 -2.42 -30.59 -6.85
N GLY A 111 -2.73 -30.48 -8.14
CA GLY A 111 -3.41 -31.53 -8.90
C GLY A 111 -4.83 -31.88 -8.45
N LEU A 112 -5.47 -31.04 -7.63
CA LEU A 112 -6.72 -31.35 -6.93
C LEU A 112 -7.98 -30.72 -7.60
N ALA A 113 -7.85 -30.05 -8.75
CA ALA A 113 -9.01 -29.48 -9.44
C ALA A 113 -8.92 -29.68 -10.95
N SER A 114 -9.84 -30.42 -11.48
CA SER A 114 -10.20 -30.43 -12.90
C SER A 114 -10.98 -29.16 -13.25
N GLY A 115 -10.29 -28.01 -13.35
CA GLY A 115 -10.86 -26.71 -13.67
C GLY A 115 -10.04 -25.61 -12.97
N ALA A 116 -9.14 -24.95 -13.69
CA ALA A 116 -8.53 -23.73 -13.16
C ALA A 116 -9.65 -22.75 -12.81
N PRO A 117 -9.62 -22.10 -11.61
CA PRO A 117 -10.61 -21.09 -11.27
C PRO A 117 -10.64 -20.01 -12.36
N PRO A 118 -11.80 -19.45 -12.69
CA PRO A 118 -11.91 -18.42 -13.71
C PRO A 118 -10.97 -17.26 -13.35
N ARG A 119 -10.31 -16.71 -14.38
CA ARG A 119 -9.46 -15.53 -14.18
C ARG A 119 -10.32 -14.39 -13.64
N PRO A 120 -9.85 -13.66 -12.60
CA PRO A 120 -10.56 -12.50 -12.11
C PRO A 120 -10.61 -11.41 -13.19
N ASP A 121 -11.71 -10.65 -13.23
CA ASP A 121 -11.87 -9.52 -14.16
C ASP A 121 -10.82 -8.43 -13.95
N ALA A 122 -10.43 -8.23 -12.68
CA ALA A 122 -9.40 -7.26 -12.30
C ALA A 122 -8.47 -7.83 -11.23
N ARG A 123 -7.27 -7.26 -11.13
CA ARG A 123 -6.27 -7.60 -10.12
C ARG A 123 -5.59 -6.36 -9.58
N LEU A 124 -5.34 -6.37 -8.28
CA LEU A 124 -4.48 -5.39 -7.62
C LEU A 124 -3.02 -5.76 -7.88
N VAL A 125 -2.26 -4.83 -8.44
CA VAL A 125 -0.82 -4.98 -8.74
C VAL A 125 -0.08 -3.88 -7.99
N ILE A 126 0.97 -4.26 -7.24
CA ILE A 126 1.72 -3.32 -6.41
C ILE A 126 3.23 -3.39 -6.67
N GLY A 127 3.94 -2.32 -6.29
CA GLY A 127 5.40 -2.24 -6.34
C GLY A 127 5.97 -2.30 -7.75
N ASP A 128 7.14 -2.93 -7.91
CA ASP A 128 7.87 -3.00 -9.18
C ASP A 128 7.07 -3.62 -10.33
N PRO A 129 6.26 -4.67 -10.13
CA PRO A 129 5.34 -5.16 -11.17
C PRO A 129 4.38 -4.09 -11.69
N ALA A 130 3.88 -3.22 -10.80
CA ALA A 130 3.00 -2.12 -11.20
C ALA A 130 3.74 -1.07 -12.04
N LEU A 131 4.96 -0.68 -11.64
CA LEU A 131 5.80 0.26 -12.39
C LEU A 131 6.17 -0.26 -13.79
N LYS A 132 6.19 -1.59 -13.98
CA LYS A 132 6.41 -2.26 -15.28
C LYS A 132 5.13 -2.49 -16.07
N THR A 133 3.97 -2.22 -15.47
CA THR A 133 2.67 -2.48 -16.10
C THR A 133 2.45 -1.54 -17.29
N ARG A 134 2.02 -2.12 -18.42
CA ARG A 134 1.59 -1.37 -19.61
C ARG A 134 0.10 -1.57 -19.81
N GLN A 135 -0.58 -0.55 -20.33
CA GLN A 135 -2.03 -0.61 -20.55
C GLN A 135 -2.43 -1.73 -21.53
N ASN A 136 -1.76 -1.85 -22.69
CA ASN A 136 -1.97 -2.91 -23.67
C ASN A 136 -3.46 -3.26 -23.90
N GLY A 137 -4.34 -2.24 -24.02
CA GLY A 137 -5.77 -2.40 -24.19
C GLY A 137 -6.56 -2.74 -22.91
N ARG A 138 -5.91 -2.83 -21.75
CA ARG A 138 -6.53 -3.04 -20.45
C ARG A 138 -6.92 -1.71 -19.80
N VAL A 139 -7.91 -1.77 -18.90
CA VAL A 139 -8.22 -0.65 -18.01
C VAL A 139 -7.25 -0.67 -16.84
N VAL A 140 -6.54 0.42 -16.62
CA VAL A 140 -5.60 0.58 -15.50
C VAL A 140 -6.05 1.77 -14.68
N LEU A 141 -6.36 1.54 -13.41
CA LEU A 141 -6.74 2.57 -12.44
C LEU A 141 -5.60 2.72 -11.42
N ASP A 142 -5.00 3.91 -11.35
CA ASP A 142 -4.07 4.27 -10.29
C ASP A 142 -4.85 4.60 -9.02
N LEU A 143 -4.66 3.82 -7.96
CA LEU A 143 -5.53 3.92 -6.80
C LEU A 143 -5.33 5.21 -6.00
N ALA A 144 -4.14 5.84 -6.04
CA ALA A 144 -3.93 7.14 -5.41
C ALA A 144 -4.61 8.26 -6.20
N ALA A 145 -4.50 8.24 -7.52
CA ALA A 145 -5.23 9.19 -8.39
C ALA A 145 -6.75 9.05 -8.23
N GLU A 146 -7.24 7.82 -8.16
CA GLU A 146 -8.66 7.54 -7.94
C GLU A 146 -9.14 8.02 -6.56
N TRP A 147 -8.33 7.83 -5.53
CA TRP A 147 -8.61 8.37 -4.20
C TRP A 147 -8.63 9.89 -4.19
N ARG A 148 -7.62 10.53 -4.80
CA ARG A 148 -7.56 11.99 -4.92
C ARG A 148 -8.79 12.56 -5.62
N ALA A 149 -9.19 11.95 -6.73
CA ALA A 149 -10.36 12.39 -7.50
C ALA A 149 -11.69 12.16 -6.76
N PHE A 150 -11.76 11.16 -5.87
CA PHE A 150 -12.93 10.85 -5.06
C PHE A 150 -13.02 11.70 -3.79
N SER A 151 -11.93 11.81 -3.04
CA SER A 151 -11.91 12.40 -1.70
C SER A 151 -11.42 13.85 -1.65
N GLY A 152 -10.65 14.27 -2.66
CA GLY A 152 -9.93 15.54 -2.64
C GLY A 152 -8.63 15.55 -1.82
N HIS A 153 -8.27 14.41 -1.18
CA HIS A 153 -7.09 14.30 -0.32
C HIS A 153 -5.98 13.44 -0.92
N PRO A 154 -4.70 13.60 -0.50
CA PRO A 154 -3.63 12.64 -0.73
C PRO A 154 -3.97 11.28 -0.11
N PHE A 155 -3.22 10.25 -0.49
CA PHE A 155 -3.37 8.91 0.10
C PHE A 155 -2.10 8.45 0.81
N VAL A 156 -2.23 8.03 2.07
CA VAL A 156 -1.14 7.50 2.90
C VAL A 156 -1.15 5.99 2.85
N PHE A 157 -0.12 5.40 2.23
CA PHE A 157 0.02 3.95 2.11
C PHE A 157 0.60 3.29 3.35
N ALA A 158 1.62 3.93 3.95
CA ALA A 158 2.34 3.45 5.10
C ALA A 158 2.89 4.61 5.94
N PHE A 159 3.13 4.35 7.21
CA PHE A 159 3.85 5.28 8.09
C PHE A 159 4.57 4.52 9.20
N TRP A 160 5.53 5.19 9.83
CA TRP A 160 6.25 4.62 10.96
C TRP A 160 5.38 4.55 12.20
N ALA A 161 5.28 3.36 12.77
CA ALA A 161 4.57 3.10 14.00
C ALA A 161 5.50 2.49 15.06
N VAL A 162 5.21 2.79 16.32
CA VAL A 162 6.03 2.42 17.47
C VAL A 162 5.16 1.80 18.54
N ARG A 163 5.63 0.75 19.18
CA ARG A 163 4.99 0.16 20.35
C ARG A 163 5.12 1.05 21.59
N PRO A 164 4.20 0.99 22.55
CA PRO A 164 4.22 1.87 23.72
C PRO A 164 5.56 1.85 24.47
N GLY A 165 6.14 0.68 24.68
CA GLY A 165 7.40 0.53 25.43
C GLY A 165 8.64 1.14 24.76
N ALA A 166 8.59 1.34 23.42
CA ALA A 166 9.66 1.96 22.64
C ALA A 166 9.31 3.40 22.17
N ALA A 167 8.15 3.91 22.55
CA ALA A 167 7.67 5.22 22.14
C ALA A 167 8.46 6.32 22.88
N SER A 168 9.47 6.88 22.23
CA SER A 168 10.32 7.94 22.76
C SER A 168 10.65 8.99 21.70
N ALA A 169 10.99 10.19 22.15
CA ALA A 169 11.48 11.25 21.27
C ALA A 169 12.77 10.84 20.53
N GLU A 170 13.61 10.00 21.15
CA GLU A 170 14.83 9.48 20.53
C GLU A 170 14.51 8.55 19.34
N ALA A 171 13.49 7.69 19.47
CA ALA A 171 13.04 6.83 18.36
C ALA A 171 12.56 7.69 17.18
N ALA A 172 11.75 8.72 17.44
CA ALA A 172 11.30 9.65 16.40
C ALA A 172 12.47 10.40 15.76
N ALA A 173 13.41 10.91 16.58
CA ALA A 173 14.59 11.61 16.11
C ALA A 173 15.52 10.69 15.28
N LEU A 174 15.67 9.42 15.65
CA LEU A 174 16.44 8.44 14.87
C LEU A 174 15.85 8.24 13.48
N LEU A 175 14.54 8.08 13.39
CA LEU A 175 13.86 7.92 12.10
C LEU A 175 13.98 9.18 11.24
N ARG A 176 13.86 10.37 11.83
CA ARG A 176 14.08 11.64 11.13
C ARG A 176 15.51 11.74 10.56
N ARG A 177 16.54 11.47 11.37
CA ARG A 177 17.93 11.44 10.89
C ARG A 177 18.15 10.38 9.80
N SER A 178 17.47 9.22 9.89
CA SER A 178 17.56 8.20 8.83
C SER A 178 16.95 8.68 7.51
N TYR A 179 15.83 9.40 7.57
CA TYR A 179 15.23 10.02 6.39
C TYR A 179 16.16 11.08 5.77
N GLU A 180 16.70 11.98 6.58
CA GLU A 180 17.64 13.02 6.13
C GLU A 180 18.91 12.41 5.51
N ALA A 181 19.44 11.35 6.09
CA ALA A 181 20.57 10.60 5.52
C ALA A 181 20.18 9.96 4.17
N GLY A 182 18.97 9.43 4.05
CA GLY A 182 18.45 8.92 2.77
C GLY A 182 18.39 9.98 1.69
N LEU A 183 17.95 11.20 2.02
CA LEU A 183 17.97 12.34 1.08
C LEU A 183 19.38 12.74 0.69
N ALA A 184 20.33 12.75 1.63
CA ALA A 184 21.73 13.07 1.35
C ALA A 184 22.41 12.06 0.39
N HIS A 185 21.96 10.79 0.43
CA HIS A 185 22.48 9.70 -0.42
C HIS A 185 21.51 9.28 -1.50
N PHE A 186 20.64 10.18 -1.93
CA PHE A 186 19.53 9.86 -2.85
C PHE A 186 20.00 9.24 -4.18
N ALA A 187 21.07 9.75 -4.77
CA ALA A 187 21.60 9.23 -6.03
C ALA A 187 22.10 7.77 -5.90
N GLU A 188 22.70 7.43 -4.76
CA GLU A 188 23.16 6.06 -4.47
C GLU A 188 21.94 5.12 -4.29
N LEU A 189 20.90 5.59 -3.60
CA LEU A 189 19.63 4.84 -3.47
C LEU A 189 19.01 4.58 -4.82
N VAL A 190 18.91 5.58 -5.70
CA VAL A 190 18.39 5.42 -7.06
C VAL A 190 19.20 4.37 -7.84
N SER A 191 20.52 4.44 -7.79
CA SER A 191 21.39 3.50 -8.50
C SER A 191 21.23 2.07 -7.96
N SER A 192 21.16 1.91 -6.64
CA SER A 192 20.95 0.61 -5.98
C SER A 192 19.60 -0.01 -6.34
N GLU A 193 18.53 0.76 -6.27
CA GLU A 193 17.18 0.29 -6.58
C GLU A 193 17.02 0.00 -8.09
N ALA A 194 17.62 0.79 -8.96
CA ALA A 194 17.63 0.52 -10.40
C ALA A 194 18.30 -0.84 -10.70
N ALA A 195 19.43 -1.12 -10.06
CA ALA A 195 20.13 -2.41 -10.21
C ALA A 195 19.30 -3.58 -9.65
N ALA A 196 18.64 -3.39 -8.51
CA ALA A 196 17.84 -4.43 -7.84
C ALA A 196 16.55 -4.77 -8.60
N THR A 197 15.89 -3.75 -9.17
CA THR A 197 14.56 -3.89 -9.81
C THR A 197 14.64 -4.15 -11.32
N GLY A 198 15.78 -3.83 -11.94
CA GLY A 198 15.93 -3.81 -13.41
C GLY A 198 15.15 -2.70 -14.10
N LEU A 199 14.71 -1.68 -13.35
CA LEU A 199 14.16 -0.43 -13.90
C LEU A 199 15.31 0.52 -14.26
N SER A 200 15.06 1.47 -15.19
CA SER A 200 16.06 2.52 -15.43
C SER A 200 16.16 3.47 -14.24
N ALA A 201 17.36 4.01 -14.00
CA ALA A 201 17.59 5.00 -12.94
C ALA A 201 16.64 6.21 -13.05
N ALA A 202 16.34 6.66 -14.27
CA ALA A 202 15.39 7.75 -14.51
C ALA A 202 13.97 7.42 -14.03
N VAL A 203 13.50 6.19 -14.24
CA VAL A 203 12.19 5.74 -13.75
C VAL A 203 12.16 5.65 -12.23
N VAL A 204 13.23 5.10 -11.62
CA VAL A 204 13.35 5.01 -10.16
C VAL A 204 13.41 6.38 -9.53
N GLU A 205 14.23 7.29 -10.06
CA GLU A 205 14.36 8.65 -9.56
C GLU A 205 13.03 9.40 -9.64
N ASP A 206 12.38 9.38 -10.80
CA ASP A 206 11.09 10.04 -11.01
C ASP A 206 10.01 9.47 -10.09
N TYR A 207 9.98 8.16 -9.88
CA TYR A 207 9.06 7.52 -8.94
C TYR A 207 9.30 7.96 -7.49
N LEU A 208 10.54 7.85 -7.00
CA LEU A 208 10.87 8.17 -5.61
C LEU A 208 10.76 9.68 -5.30
N ARG A 209 10.98 10.55 -6.30
CA ARG A 209 11.01 12.02 -6.13
C ARG A 209 9.67 12.69 -6.40
N HIS A 210 8.85 12.14 -7.31
CA HIS A 210 7.67 12.84 -7.83
C HIS A 210 6.36 12.07 -7.63
N ALA A 211 6.36 10.73 -7.60
CA ALA A 211 5.16 9.97 -7.35
C ALA A 211 4.88 9.77 -5.85
N LEU A 212 5.92 9.77 -5.04
CA LEU A 212 5.84 9.63 -3.59
C LEU A 212 6.25 10.92 -2.87
N HIS A 213 5.70 11.10 -1.67
CA HIS A 213 6.26 12.00 -0.68
C HIS A 213 6.32 11.29 0.68
N TYR A 214 7.24 11.74 1.53
CA TYR A 214 7.60 11.03 2.76
C TYR A 214 7.35 11.86 4.01
N GLU A 215 7.16 13.16 3.86
CA GLU A 215 6.75 14.06 4.92
C GLU A 215 5.24 14.23 4.88
N LEU A 216 4.57 13.70 5.92
CA LEU A 216 3.12 13.74 6.02
C LEU A 216 2.68 15.10 6.56
N GLU A 217 1.88 15.80 5.79
CA GLU A 217 1.28 17.09 6.10
C GLU A 217 -0.15 16.92 6.61
N GLN A 218 -0.80 18.03 6.96
CA GLN A 218 -2.17 18.05 7.47
C GLN A 218 -3.16 17.41 6.48
N GLY A 219 -3.02 17.67 5.17
CA GLY A 219 -3.89 17.09 4.14
C GLY A 219 -3.78 15.56 4.04
N ASP A 220 -2.58 15.00 4.31
CA ASP A 220 -2.36 13.56 4.36
C ASP A 220 -3.09 12.93 5.55
N VAL A 221 -3.03 13.59 6.71
CA VAL A 221 -3.71 13.14 7.93
C VAL A 221 -5.22 13.16 7.74
N GLU A 222 -5.77 14.22 7.15
CA GLU A 222 -7.20 14.32 6.85
C GLU A 222 -7.67 13.23 5.89
N GLY A 223 -6.88 12.94 4.86
CA GLY A 223 -7.12 11.83 3.92
C GLY A 223 -7.08 10.47 4.62
N LEU A 224 -6.11 10.27 5.49
CA LEU A 224 -5.95 9.04 6.27
C LEU A 224 -7.12 8.81 7.24
N GLU A 225 -7.57 9.85 7.94
CA GLU A 225 -8.71 9.78 8.83
C GLU A 225 -10.02 9.50 8.07
N LEU A 226 -10.21 10.13 6.90
CA LEU A 226 -11.34 9.81 6.03
C LEU A 226 -11.32 8.35 5.59
N PHE A 227 -10.15 7.84 5.18
CA PHE A 227 -9.97 6.45 4.81
C PHE A 227 -10.32 5.49 5.96
N TYR A 228 -9.91 5.78 7.19
CA TYR A 228 -10.24 4.97 8.37
C TYR A 228 -11.74 4.96 8.67
N ARG A 229 -12.40 6.12 8.62
CA ARG A 229 -13.86 6.22 8.77
C ARG A 229 -14.60 5.36 7.75
N MET A 230 -14.18 5.42 6.47
CA MET A 230 -14.80 4.64 5.41
C MET A 230 -14.54 3.13 5.60
N ALA A 231 -13.31 2.75 5.94
CA ALA A 231 -12.96 1.36 6.22
C ALA A 231 -13.79 0.78 7.39
N PHE A 232 -14.00 1.55 8.45
CA PHE A 232 -14.82 1.15 9.59
C PHE A 232 -16.30 1.02 9.20
N ARG A 233 -16.87 2.01 8.52
CA ARG A 233 -18.27 1.97 8.05
C ARG A 233 -18.56 0.81 7.12
N ASP A 234 -17.57 0.40 6.34
CA ASP A 234 -17.68 -0.76 5.44
C ASP A 234 -17.39 -2.11 6.13
N GLY A 235 -17.04 -2.11 7.43
CA GLY A 235 -16.71 -3.32 8.18
C GLY A 235 -15.37 -3.95 7.80
N LEU A 236 -14.46 -3.17 7.19
CA LEU A 236 -13.15 -3.64 6.73
C LEU A 236 -12.07 -3.59 7.82
N VAL A 237 -12.35 -2.88 8.92
CA VAL A 237 -11.57 -2.85 10.15
C VAL A 237 -12.48 -2.98 11.36
N PRO A 238 -11.99 -3.56 12.49
CA PRO A 238 -12.82 -3.85 13.65
C PRO A 238 -13.23 -2.61 14.46
N ARG A 239 -12.53 -1.51 14.27
CA ARG A 239 -12.72 -0.26 15.03
C ARG A 239 -12.25 0.93 14.21
N GLU A 240 -12.71 2.12 14.60
CA GLU A 240 -12.16 3.41 14.20
C GLU A 240 -11.51 4.02 15.43
N ARG A 241 -10.20 4.22 15.41
CA ARG A 241 -9.49 4.90 16.47
C ARG A 241 -8.73 6.12 15.94
N PRO A 242 -8.64 7.21 16.70
CA PRO A 242 -7.85 8.37 16.32
C PRO A 242 -6.36 8.00 16.23
N ILE A 243 -5.61 8.78 15.46
CA ILE A 243 -4.18 8.58 15.36
C ILE A 243 -3.49 9.24 16.55
N GLU A 244 -2.84 8.43 17.38
CA GLU A 244 -1.99 8.89 18.47
C GLU A 244 -0.58 9.14 17.95
N TRP A 245 -0.22 10.40 17.84
CA TRP A 245 1.08 10.80 17.36
C TRP A 245 2.12 10.74 18.47
N LEU A 246 3.29 10.19 18.13
CA LEU A 246 4.50 10.36 18.92
C LEU A 246 5.06 11.76 18.62
N ALA A 247 5.25 12.50 19.69
CA ALA A 247 5.77 13.88 19.64
C ALA A 247 7.25 13.92 19.22
#